data_d5d2e5edc8d935f177e930d972ab7a82
#
_entry.id   d5d2e5edc8d935f177e930d972ab7a82
#
_cell.length_a   1.000
_cell.length_b   1.000
_cell.length_c   1.000
_cell.angle_alpha   90.00
_cell.angle_beta   90.00
_cell.angle_gamma   90.00
#
_symmetry.space_group_name_H-M   'P 1'
#
loop_
_entity.id
_entity.type
_entity.pdbx_description
1 polymer ?
#
loop_
_entity_poly.entity_id
_entity_poly.type
_entity_poly.pdbx_seq_one_letter_code
_entity_poly.pdbx_strand_id
1 'polypeptide(L)'
;MAKMGNMAGRQCYHCKQWVKQGEQHDCWTTTETALTQDLSGDLQEAWERLRETAVDFGDQRIYASHKSVMFSRKSCYFFVRPRRNFLELCIFLGRTVKAPQIRRVDRASKSKSVHFIRVTHRDEVEPPITDWLREAYELSGVLAANATPRSTSKRARKSIRRQTKRPSKLRRLR
;
A
#
# COMPACT_ATOMS: atom_id res chain seq x y z
N MET A 1 27.58 34.43 16.58
CA MET A 1 27.62 33.18 15.76
C MET A 1 26.82 32.12 16.51
N ALA A 2 25.58 31.89 16.08
CA ALA A 2 24.70 30.87 16.68
C ALA A 2 25.17 29.48 16.23
N LYS A 3 25.53 28.62 17.19
CA LYS A 3 25.83 27.19 16.95
C LYS A 3 24.56 26.55 16.40
N MET A 4 24.59 26.16 15.12
CA MET A 4 23.59 25.24 14.56
C MET A 4 23.69 23.92 15.32
N GLY A 5 22.77 23.69 16.26
CA GLY A 5 22.66 22.42 16.95
C GLY A 5 22.36 21.32 15.93
N ASN A 6 23.25 20.33 15.89
CA ASN A 6 23.09 19.13 15.08
C ASN A 6 21.82 18.43 15.58
N MET A 7 20.68 18.66 14.90
CA MET A 7 19.41 18.02 15.26
C MET A 7 19.48 16.56 14.84
N ALA A 8 19.87 15.71 15.79
CA ALA A 8 19.88 14.26 15.60
C ALA A 8 18.44 13.81 15.25
N GLY A 9 18.31 13.07 14.17
CA GLY A 9 17.05 12.56 13.64
C GLY A 9 17.30 11.59 12.51
N ARG A 10 16.24 11.04 11.96
CA ARG A 10 16.28 10.12 10.82
C ARG A 10 15.20 10.43 9.81
N GLN A 11 15.46 10.17 8.56
CA GLN A 11 14.41 10.19 7.55
C GLN A 11 13.52 8.95 7.68
N CYS A 12 12.20 9.13 7.73
CA CYS A 12 11.28 8.01 7.74
C CYS A 12 11.38 7.24 6.42
N TYR A 13 11.57 5.94 6.51
CA TYR A 13 11.65 5.07 5.33
C TYR A 13 10.36 5.14 4.47
N HIS A 14 9.21 5.23 5.12
CA HIS A 14 7.91 5.21 4.45
C HIS A 14 7.51 6.55 3.83
N CYS A 15 7.45 7.62 4.62
CA CYS A 15 6.95 8.93 4.15
C CYS A 15 8.06 9.90 3.73
N LYS A 16 9.34 9.55 3.95
CA LYS A 16 10.53 10.38 3.66
C LYS A 16 10.58 11.71 4.41
N GLN A 17 9.77 11.90 5.43
CA GLN A 17 9.87 13.05 6.31
C GLN A 17 11.01 12.89 7.32
N TRP A 18 11.59 14.01 7.75
CA TRP A 18 12.59 14.03 8.80
C TRP A 18 11.91 13.92 10.15
N VAL A 19 12.31 12.93 10.96
CA VAL A 19 11.80 12.66 12.30
C VAL A 19 12.91 12.89 13.29
N LYS A 20 12.67 13.73 14.30
CA LYS A 20 13.63 14.02 15.35
C LYS A 20 13.89 12.77 16.20
N GLN A 21 15.08 12.68 16.79
CA GLN A 21 15.43 11.57 17.68
C GLN A 21 14.52 11.60 18.92
N GLY A 22 13.87 10.46 19.21
CA GLY A 22 12.93 10.32 20.33
C GLY A 22 11.50 10.76 20.03
N GLU A 23 11.22 11.30 18.85
CA GLU A 23 9.86 11.63 18.41
C GLU A 23 9.14 10.39 17.92
N GLN A 24 7.94 10.14 18.44
CA GLN A 24 7.05 9.12 17.91
C GLN A 24 6.50 9.61 16.57
N HIS A 25 6.77 8.89 15.51
CA HIS A 25 6.34 9.21 14.16
C HIS A 25 5.43 8.13 13.63
N ASP A 26 4.17 8.44 13.49
CA ASP A 26 3.17 7.61 12.82
C ASP A 26 2.81 8.21 11.46
N CYS A 27 3.50 7.77 10.42
CA CYS A 27 3.27 8.24 9.06
C CYS A 27 2.02 7.63 8.39
N TRP A 28 1.28 6.78 9.11
CA TRP A 28 0.00 6.24 8.68
C TRP A 28 -1.18 7.14 9.04
N THR A 29 -0.95 8.17 9.87
CA THR A 29 -1.99 9.09 10.36
C THR A 29 -2.35 10.22 9.41
N THR A 30 -2.14 10.09 8.11
CA THR A 30 -2.69 11.05 7.14
C THR A 30 -4.20 10.86 7.02
N THR A 31 -4.91 11.90 6.63
CA THR A 31 -6.36 11.86 6.42
C THR A 31 -6.70 11.95 4.94
N GLU A 32 -7.89 11.49 4.57
CA GLU A 32 -8.44 11.67 3.23
C GLU A 32 -8.43 13.15 2.84
N THR A 33 -8.93 14.02 3.71
CA THR A 33 -8.95 15.47 3.50
C THR A 33 -7.56 16.06 3.25
N ALA A 34 -6.56 15.65 4.05
CA ALA A 34 -5.18 16.13 3.88
C ALA A 34 -4.56 15.71 2.53
N LEU A 35 -5.03 14.61 1.94
CA LEU A 35 -4.55 14.15 0.64
C LEU A 35 -5.29 14.80 -0.54
N THR A 36 -6.49 15.34 -0.32
CA THR A 36 -7.37 15.84 -1.40
C THR A 36 -7.57 17.33 -1.37
N GLN A 37 -7.21 18.04 -0.29
CA GLN A 37 -7.44 19.49 -0.11
C GLN A 37 -6.80 20.36 -1.20
N ASP A 38 -5.67 19.94 -1.78
CA ASP A 38 -4.92 20.70 -2.77
C ASP A 38 -5.25 20.31 -4.23
N LEU A 39 -6.29 19.49 -4.44
CA LEU A 39 -6.75 19.11 -5.77
C LEU A 39 -7.39 20.32 -6.49
N SER A 40 -7.20 20.40 -7.80
CA SER A 40 -7.96 21.35 -8.64
C SER A 40 -9.45 20.98 -8.65
N GLY A 41 -10.31 21.92 -9.04
CA GLY A 41 -11.77 21.71 -9.06
C GLY A 41 -12.17 20.43 -9.82
N ASP A 42 -11.66 20.24 -11.05
CA ASP A 42 -11.94 19.05 -11.87
C ASP A 42 -11.50 17.75 -11.20
N LEU A 43 -10.33 17.77 -10.53
CA LEU A 43 -9.83 16.61 -9.80
C LEU A 43 -10.60 16.36 -8.51
N GLN A 44 -11.10 17.40 -7.87
CA GLN A 44 -11.97 17.28 -6.70
C GLN A 44 -13.29 16.62 -7.08
N GLU A 45 -13.93 17.07 -8.16
CA GLU A 45 -15.16 16.45 -8.67
C GLU A 45 -14.94 14.98 -9.09
N ALA A 46 -13.81 14.69 -9.76
CA ALA A 46 -13.45 13.32 -10.10
C ALA A 46 -13.23 12.44 -8.87
N TRP A 47 -12.61 12.99 -7.83
CA TRP A 47 -12.41 12.32 -6.55
C TRP A 47 -13.75 12.01 -5.86
N GLU A 48 -14.63 12.99 -5.77
CA GLU A 48 -15.95 12.83 -5.18
C GLU A 48 -16.77 11.77 -5.92
N ARG A 49 -16.76 11.78 -7.26
CA ARG A 49 -17.44 10.79 -8.09
C ARG A 49 -16.90 9.37 -7.86
N LEU A 50 -15.57 9.20 -7.78
CA LEU A 50 -14.96 7.90 -7.46
C LEU A 50 -15.37 7.40 -6.08
N ARG A 51 -15.39 8.30 -5.09
CA ARG A 51 -15.75 7.99 -3.72
C ARG A 51 -17.23 7.60 -3.60
N GLU A 52 -18.13 8.36 -4.20
CA GLU A 52 -19.57 8.06 -4.27
C GLU A 52 -19.81 6.70 -4.91
N THR A 53 -19.23 6.46 -6.09
CA THR A 53 -19.34 5.18 -6.80
C THR A 53 -18.90 4.02 -5.92
N ALA A 54 -17.82 4.19 -5.15
CA ALA A 54 -17.34 3.16 -4.26
C ALA A 54 -18.28 2.92 -3.07
N VAL A 55 -18.80 3.99 -2.48
CA VAL A 55 -19.74 3.90 -1.33
C VAL A 55 -21.03 3.15 -1.72
N ASP A 56 -21.49 3.33 -2.95
CA ASP A 56 -22.69 2.65 -3.48
C ASP A 56 -22.52 1.12 -3.61
N PHE A 57 -21.30 0.59 -3.56
CA PHE A 57 -21.09 -0.86 -3.60
C PHE A 57 -21.44 -1.55 -2.28
N GLY A 58 -21.49 -0.84 -1.14
CA GLY A 58 -21.83 -1.36 0.17
C GLY A 58 -20.70 -1.30 1.19
N ASP A 59 -20.70 -2.21 2.15
CA ASP A 59 -19.78 -2.19 3.29
C ASP A 59 -18.32 -2.25 2.90
N GLN A 60 -17.58 -1.24 3.36
CA GLN A 60 -16.14 -1.11 3.11
C GLN A 60 -15.49 -0.18 4.13
N ARG A 61 -14.17 -0.23 4.17
CA ARG A 61 -13.33 0.72 4.90
C ARG A 61 -12.64 1.62 3.90
N ILE A 62 -12.76 2.94 4.10
CA ILE A 62 -12.02 3.96 3.39
C ILE A 62 -11.04 4.58 4.38
N TYR A 63 -9.76 4.60 4.06
CA TYR A 63 -8.74 5.14 4.94
C TYR A 63 -7.55 5.66 4.15
N ALA A 64 -6.93 6.71 4.65
CA ALA A 64 -5.72 7.26 4.07
C ALA A 64 -4.49 6.49 4.59
N SER A 65 -3.53 6.28 3.71
CA SER A 65 -2.27 5.63 4.01
C SER A 65 -1.16 6.24 3.17
N HIS A 66 -0.19 6.90 3.80
CA HIS A 66 0.89 7.65 3.14
C HIS A 66 0.36 8.70 2.15
N LYS A 67 0.41 8.39 0.86
CA LYS A 67 0.02 9.27 -0.25
C LYS A 67 -1.18 8.72 -1.02
N SER A 68 -1.91 7.78 -0.44
CA SER A 68 -3.00 7.08 -1.09
C SER A 68 -4.23 7.02 -0.20
N VAL A 69 -5.40 7.08 -0.80
CA VAL A 69 -6.66 6.71 -0.15
C VAL A 69 -7.00 5.30 -0.58
N MET A 70 -7.16 4.42 0.39
CA MET A 70 -7.36 2.98 0.23
C MET A 70 -8.83 2.63 0.42
N PHE A 71 -9.34 1.79 -0.46
CA PHE A 71 -10.70 1.26 -0.41
C PHE A 71 -10.63 -0.26 -0.22
N SER A 72 -11.17 -0.73 0.89
CA SER A 72 -11.03 -2.12 1.32
C SER A 72 -12.35 -2.69 1.82
N ARG A 73 -12.72 -3.87 1.33
CA ARG A 73 -13.79 -4.68 1.90
C ARG A 73 -13.18 -5.66 2.91
N LYS A 74 -12.84 -6.87 2.49
CA LYS A 74 -11.99 -7.82 3.25
C LYS A 74 -10.51 -7.69 2.89
N SER A 75 -10.22 -7.23 1.69
CA SER A 75 -8.89 -6.82 1.22
C SER A 75 -9.01 -5.53 0.43
N CYS A 76 -7.89 -4.81 0.24
CA CYS A 76 -7.87 -3.65 -0.65
C CYS A 76 -8.24 -4.08 -2.06
N TYR A 77 -9.21 -3.41 -2.67
CA TYR A 77 -9.67 -3.69 -4.02
C TYR A 77 -9.33 -2.57 -5.00
N PHE A 78 -9.17 -1.34 -4.53
CA PHE A 78 -8.48 -0.28 -5.26
C PHE A 78 -7.94 0.77 -4.29
N PHE A 79 -7.09 1.64 -4.80
CA PHE A 79 -6.65 2.83 -4.10
C PHE A 79 -6.41 3.97 -5.10
N VAL A 80 -6.47 5.18 -4.60
CA VAL A 80 -6.24 6.40 -5.36
C VAL A 80 -5.05 7.14 -4.78
N ARG A 81 -4.13 7.56 -5.64
CA ARG A 81 -3.03 8.47 -5.30
C ARG A 81 -3.31 9.82 -5.93
N PRO A 82 -3.68 10.82 -5.16
CA PRO A 82 -3.78 12.18 -5.66
C PRO A 82 -2.41 12.67 -6.16
N ARG A 83 -2.37 13.16 -7.37
CA ARG A 83 -1.23 13.81 -8.01
C ARG A 83 -1.62 15.24 -8.37
N ARG A 84 -0.63 16.08 -8.62
CA ARG A 84 -0.88 17.49 -8.95
C ARG A 84 -1.87 17.68 -10.11
N ASN A 85 -1.77 16.85 -11.15
CA ASN A 85 -2.52 17.04 -12.40
C ASN A 85 -3.43 15.86 -12.78
N PHE A 86 -3.54 14.84 -11.94
CA PHE A 86 -4.40 13.67 -12.16
C PHE A 86 -4.57 12.86 -10.88
N LEU A 87 -5.59 12.03 -10.84
CA LEU A 87 -5.74 10.97 -9.85
C LEU A 87 -5.17 9.67 -10.45
N GLU A 88 -4.19 9.08 -9.77
CA GLU A 88 -3.68 7.75 -10.14
C GLU A 88 -4.54 6.69 -9.48
N LEU A 89 -5.47 6.13 -10.25
CA LEU A 89 -6.36 5.07 -9.82
C LEU A 89 -5.70 3.70 -10.05
N CYS A 90 -5.64 2.87 -9.02
CA CYS A 90 -5.00 1.55 -9.04
C CYS A 90 -6.01 0.48 -8.64
N ILE A 91 -6.52 -0.31 -9.59
CA ILE A 91 -7.57 -1.31 -9.41
C ILE A 91 -6.98 -2.72 -9.42
N PHE A 92 -7.36 -3.55 -8.45
CA PHE A 92 -6.93 -4.96 -8.36
C PHE A 92 -7.98 -5.88 -8.98
N LEU A 93 -7.66 -6.47 -10.14
CA LEU A 93 -8.53 -7.43 -10.83
C LEU A 93 -7.92 -8.83 -10.82
N GLY A 94 -8.76 -9.86 -10.93
CA GLY A 94 -8.35 -11.26 -11.07
C GLY A 94 -7.83 -11.63 -12.47
N ARG A 95 -7.88 -10.71 -13.40
CA ARG A 95 -7.49 -10.86 -14.80
C ARG A 95 -6.69 -9.65 -15.28
N THR A 96 -6.00 -9.80 -16.39
CA THR A 96 -5.35 -8.68 -17.07
C THR A 96 -6.32 -8.09 -18.09
N VAL A 97 -6.58 -6.79 -17.96
CA VAL A 97 -7.42 -6.04 -18.89
C VAL A 97 -6.52 -5.15 -19.75
N LYS A 98 -6.81 -5.10 -21.05
CA LYS A 98 -6.19 -4.17 -22.01
C LYS A 98 -7.27 -3.22 -22.52
N ALA A 99 -7.14 -1.94 -22.20
CA ALA A 99 -8.05 -0.89 -22.64
C ALA A 99 -7.31 0.44 -22.74
N PRO A 100 -7.79 1.40 -23.54
CA PRO A 100 -7.13 2.70 -23.73
C PRO A 100 -6.92 3.49 -22.43
N GLN A 101 -7.82 3.31 -21.45
CA GLN A 101 -7.76 3.97 -20.15
C GLN A 101 -6.62 3.43 -19.26
N ILE A 102 -6.17 2.19 -19.50
CA ILE A 102 -5.17 1.53 -18.70
C ILE A 102 -3.77 1.88 -19.21
N ARG A 103 -2.98 2.54 -18.37
CA ARG A 103 -1.61 2.96 -18.68
C ARG A 103 -0.60 1.86 -18.47
N ARG A 104 -0.81 1.05 -17.44
CA ARG A 104 0.09 -0.02 -17.04
C ARG A 104 -0.67 -1.10 -16.29
N VAL A 105 -0.19 -2.33 -16.41
CA VAL A 105 -0.66 -3.46 -15.61
C VAL A 105 0.54 -4.15 -15.00
N ASP A 106 0.53 -4.32 -13.70
CA ASP A 106 1.58 -5.06 -12.96
C ASP A 106 0.95 -6.25 -12.24
N ARG A 107 1.72 -7.29 -12.04
CA ARG A 107 1.27 -8.45 -11.26
C ARG A 107 1.37 -8.14 -9.77
N ALA A 108 0.26 -8.10 -9.07
CA ALA A 108 0.22 -7.84 -7.63
C ALA A 108 0.37 -9.13 -6.79
N SER A 109 -0.17 -10.26 -7.28
CA SER A 109 -0.08 -11.57 -6.63
C SER A 109 -0.26 -12.70 -7.65
N LYS A 110 -0.32 -13.96 -7.18
CA LYS A 110 -0.63 -15.12 -8.05
C LYS A 110 -2.00 -14.99 -8.72
N SER A 111 -2.98 -14.37 -8.04
CA SER A 111 -4.37 -14.28 -8.46
C SER A 111 -4.85 -12.87 -8.78
N LYS A 112 -4.00 -11.84 -8.66
CA LYS A 112 -4.39 -10.45 -8.86
C LYS A 112 -3.37 -9.68 -9.69
N SER A 113 -3.88 -8.86 -10.59
CA SER A 113 -3.13 -7.83 -11.32
C SER A 113 -3.61 -6.45 -10.92
N VAL A 114 -2.71 -5.49 -10.80
CA VAL A 114 -3.04 -4.09 -10.54
C VAL A 114 -3.00 -3.30 -11.84
N HIS A 115 -4.08 -2.57 -12.10
CA HIS A 115 -4.28 -1.76 -13.30
C HIS A 115 -4.16 -0.29 -12.93
N PHE A 116 -3.29 0.44 -13.61
CA PHE A 116 -3.04 1.85 -13.36
C PHE A 116 -3.76 2.69 -14.40
N ILE A 117 -4.64 3.56 -13.93
CA ILE A 117 -5.47 4.45 -14.73
C ILE A 117 -5.20 5.87 -14.28
N ARG A 118 -5.17 6.82 -15.20
CA ARG A 118 -5.15 8.25 -14.88
C ARG A 118 -6.55 8.80 -15.08
N VAL A 119 -7.04 9.49 -14.09
CA VAL A 119 -8.31 10.22 -14.12
C VAL A 119 -8.00 11.69 -13.94
N THR A 120 -8.46 12.51 -14.85
CA THR A 120 -8.25 13.97 -14.89
C THR A 120 -9.54 14.74 -14.74
N HIS A 121 -10.67 14.11 -15.06
CA HIS A 121 -11.99 14.72 -15.06
C HIS A 121 -13.06 13.76 -14.54
N ARG A 122 -14.14 14.31 -14.00
CA ARG A 122 -15.27 13.57 -13.46
C ARG A 122 -15.89 12.59 -14.46
N ASP A 123 -16.04 13.02 -15.73
CA ASP A 123 -16.68 12.22 -16.79
C ASP A 123 -15.89 10.96 -17.17
N GLU A 124 -14.62 10.88 -16.79
CA GLU A 124 -13.84 9.66 -16.97
C GLU A 124 -14.23 8.55 -15.98
N VAL A 125 -14.96 8.91 -14.89
CA VAL A 125 -15.42 7.95 -13.86
C VAL A 125 -16.77 7.35 -14.28
N GLU A 126 -16.76 6.66 -15.39
CA GLU A 126 -17.89 5.98 -16.01
C GLU A 126 -17.49 4.57 -16.50
N PRO A 127 -18.42 3.75 -17.03
CA PRO A 127 -18.05 2.50 -17.66
C PRO A 127 -17.01 2.71 -18.78
N PRO A 128 -15.96 1.90 -18.85
CA PRO A 128 -15.78 0.63 -18.13
C PRO A 128 -15.09 0.75 -16.76
N ILE A 129 -14.65 1.93 -16.31
CA ILE A 129 -13.91 2.09 -15.05
C ILE A 129 -14.78 1.69 -13.85
N THR A 130 -16.04 2.14 -13.81
CA THR A 130 -16.97 1.80 -12.74
C THR A 130 -17.28 0.30 -12.67
N ASP A 131 -17.33 -0.37 -13.84
CA ASP A 131 -17.52 -1.82 -13.91
C ASP A 131 -16.33 -2.58 -13.32
N TRP A 132 -15.09 -2.12 -13.61
CA TRP A 132 -13.89 -2.70 -13.04
C TRP A 132 -13.78 -2.46 -11.53
N LEU A 133 -14.24 -1.32 -11.04
CA LEU A 133 -14.30 -1.05 -9.60
C LEU A 133 -15.27 -2.02 -8.91
N ARG A 134 -16.43 -2.26 -9.50
CA ARG A 134 -17.42 -3.22 -9.00
C ARG A 134 -16.87 -4.65 -9.03
N GLU A 135 -16.27 -5.09 -10.14
CA GLU A 135 -15.61 -6.39 -10.26
C GLU A 135 -14.54 -6.58 -9.15
N ALA A 136 -13.72 -5.55 -8.92
CA ALA A 136 -12.69 -5.58 -7.88
C ALA A 136 -13.27 -5.67 -6.46
N TYR A 137 -14.38 -4.95 -6.20
CA TYR A 137 -15.09 -4.99 -4.93
C TYR A 137 -15.63 -6.39 -4.64
N GLU A 138 -16.31 -7.03 -5.61
CA GLU A 138 -16.84 -8.38 -5.49
C GLU A 138 -15.71 -9.41 -5.30
N LEU A 139 -14.66 -9.34 -6.10
CA LEU A 139 -13.48 -10.19 -5.99
C LEU A 139 -12.83 -10.10 -4.61
N SER A 140 -12.79 -8.92 -4.01
CA SER A 140 -12.19 -8.71 -2.68
C SER A 140 -12.95 -9.45 -1.58
N GLY A 141 -14.26 -9.65 -1.75
CA GLY A 141 -15.10 -10.42 -0.85
C GLY A 141 -14.86 -11.93 -0.93
N VAL A 142 -14.72 -12.46 -2.15
CA VAL A 142 -14.56 -13.90 -2.42
C VAL A 142 -13.18 -14.42 -2.03
N LEU A 143 -12.12 -13.71 -2.41
CA LEU A 143 -10.75 -14.14 -2.13
C LEU A 143 -10.39 -14.22 -0.65
N ALA A 144 -11.05 -13.42 0.18
CA ALA A 144 -10.86 -13.51 1.63
C ALA A 144 -11.57 -14.71 2.26
N ALA A 145 -12.65 -15.20 1.65
CA ALA A 145 -13.34 -16.41 2.11
C ALA A 145 -12.49 -17.68 1.87
N ASN A 146 -11.62 -17.67 0.86
CA ASN A 146 -10.75 -18.79 0.49
C ASN A 146 -9.34 -18.70 1.10
N ALA A 147 -9.03 -17.66 1.86
CA ALA A 147 -7.78 -17.54 2.60
C ALA A 147 -7.85 -18.38 3.87
N THR A 148 -7.43 -19.63 3.80
CA THR A 148 -7.18 -20.46 4.98
C THR A 148 -6.21 -19.71 5.92
N PRO A 149 -6.47 -19.66 7.23
CA PRO A 149 -5.57 -18.99 8.17
C PRO A 149 -4.18 -19.63 8.05
N ARG A 150 -3.19 -18.84 7.68
CA ARG A 150 -1.79 -19.28 7.70
C ARG A 150 -1.48 -19.71 9.13
N SER A 151 -1.39 -21.02 9.36
CA SER A 151 -0.87 -21.54 10.59
C SER A 151 0.51 -20.94 10.80
N THR A 152 0.67 -20.19 11.87
CA THR A 152 1.98 -19.72 12.33
C THR A 152 2.75 -20.92 12.85
N SER A 153 3.32 -21.71 11.94
CA SER A 153 4.32 -22.70 12.27
C SER A 153 5.50 -21.96 12.86
N LYS A 154 5.58 -21.98 14.19
CA LYS A 154 6.77 -21.61 14.96
C LYS A 154 7.91 -22.52 14.50
N ARG A 155 8.73 -22.04 13.59
CA ARG A 155 10.01 -22.68 13.27
C ARG A 155 10.87 -22.60 14.55
N ALA A 156 10.83 -23.67 15.34
CA ALA A 156 11.76 -23.87 16.44
C ALA A 156 13.19 -23.81 15.86
N ARG A 157 13.89 -22.74 16.17
CA ARG A 157 15.33 -22.63 15.91
C ARG A 157 16.05 -23.65 16.79
N LYS A 158 16.40 -24.78 16.23
CA LYS A 158 17.29 -25.77 16.83
C LYS A 158 18.69 -25.15 16.81
N SER A 159 19.13 -24.66 17.96
CA SER A 159 20.49 -24.17 18.16
C SER A 159 21.43 -25.38 18.17
N ILE A 160 22.16 -25.54 17.09
CA ILE A 160 23.26 -26.53 17.03
C ILE A 160 24.44 -25.89 17.77
N ARG A 161 24.63 -26.32 19.03
CA ARG A 161 25.80 -26.03 19.84
C ARG A 161 26.99 -26.82 19.28
N ARG A 162 27.81 -26.20 18.42
CA ARG A 162 29.10 -26.76 18.02
C ARG A 162 30.05 -26.70 19.19
N GLN A 163 30.29 -27.86 19.79
CA GLN A 163 31.42 -28.07 20.72
C GLN A 163 32.71 -28.15 19.88
N THR A 164 33.52 -27.14 19.96
CA THR A 164 34.89 -27.17 19.43
C THR A 164 35.77 -27.90 20.48
N LYS A 165 36.12 -29.15 20.18
CA LYS A 165 37.20 -29.85 20.88
C LYS A 165 38.53 -29.22 20.50
N ARG A 166 39.23 -28.66 21.50
CA ARG A 166 40.64 -28.26 21.40
C ARG A 166 41.49 -29.51 21.44
N PRO A 167 42.49 -29.74 20.56
CA PRO A 167 43.51 -30.74 20.76
C PRO A 167 44.61 -30.17 21.64
N SER A 168 44.91 -30.89 22.75
CA SER A 168 46.06 -30.65 23.61
C SER A 168 47.35 -31.02 22.88
N LYS A 169 48.27 -30.06 22.73
CA LYS A 169 49.65 -30.32 22.28
C LYS A 169 50.44 -30.87 23.46
N LEU A 170 50.80 -32.13 23.34
CA LEU A 170 51.83 -32.76 24.20
C LEU A 170 53.19 -32.18 23.82
N ARG A 171 53.82 -31.56 24.79
CA ARG A 171 55.24 -31.13 24.74
C ARG A 171 56.10 -32.32 25.05
N ARG A 172 56.94 -32.82 24.13
CA ARG A 172 58.03 -33.73 24.44
C ARG A 172 59.32 -32.92 24.44
N LEU A 173 59.98 -33.03 25.59
CA LEU A 173 61.40 -32.66 25.84
C LEU A 173 62.32 -33.67 25.15
N ARG A 174 63.31 -33.19 24.39
CA ARG A 174 64.74 -33.54 24.47
C ARG A 174 65.50 -32.53 23.65
#